data_c50a1b56f0646325861cdaca54bbd481
#
_entry.id   c50a1b56f0646325861cdaca54bbd481
#
_cell.length_a   1.000
_cell.length_b   1.000
_cell.length_c   1.000
_cell.angle_alpha   90.00
_cell.angle_beta   90.00
_cell.angle_gamma   90.00
#
_symmetry.space_group_name_H-M   'P 1'
#
loop_
_entity.id
_entity.type
_entity.pdbx_description
1 polymer ?
#
loop_
_entity_poly.entity_id
_entity_poly.type
_entity_poly.pdbx_seq_one_letter_code
_entity_poly.pdbx_strand_id
1 'polypeptide(L)'
;MVNKLLVVAVMLLAAMSARAQIGYKGQVALGVSGGISNVGGFVGTARIGGYLSEHSILGAGMILDRTRYDATQGDSFHTSQWLGVMHYQYAIPLGRFIVSPTGGILLGGEQCDQRSRQGNILPYGNQFVYGLMLQCDVEYVLGRHWAIALEPRMTYLIKTQFDNVRLSASVGVKYYF
;
A
#
# COMPACT_ATOMS: atom_id res chain seq x y z
N MET A 1 21.33 28.18 -19.29
CA MET A 1 20.18 27.27 -19.38
C MET A 1 19.62 26.84 -18.01
N VAL A 2 20.47 26.63 -17.01
CA VAL A 2 20.08 26.19 -15.65
C VAL A 2 19.09 27.15 -14.97
N ASN A 3 19.23 28.47 -15.12
CA ASN A 3 18.34 29.45 -14.50
C ASN A 3 16.89 29.41 -15.02
N LYS A 4 16.66 29.02 -16.26
CA LYS A 4 15.28 28.94 -16.82
C LYS A 4 14.53 27.73 -16.27
N LEU A 5 15.23 26.62 -16.09
CA LEU A 5 14.66 25.40 -15.48
C LEU A 5 14.34 25.62 -14.00
N LEU A 6 15.19 26.35 -13.28
CA LEU A 6 14.96 26.71 -11.88
C LEU A 6 13.75 27.64 -11.73
N VAL A 7 13.61 28.65 -12.60
CA VAL A 7 12.46 29.56 -12.60
C VAL A 7 11.17 28.82 -12.93
N VAL A 8 11.18 27.90 -13.89
CA VAL A 8 10.00 27.05 -14.21
C VAL A 8 9.66 26.13 -13.05
N ALA A 9 10.66 25.53 -12.41
CA ALA A 9 10.44 24.70 -11.22
C ALA A 9 9.88 25.51 -10.04
N VAL A 10 10.36 26.72 -9.80
CA VAL A 10 9.86 27.63 -8.76
C VAL A 10 8.46 28.14 -9.10
N MET A 11 8.16 28.45 -10.37
CA MET A 11 6.80 28.82 -10.80
C MET A 11 5.83 27.64 -10.68
N LEU A 12 6.24 26.42 -11.03
CA LEU A 12 5.45 25.22 -10.81
C LEU A 12 5.20 24.96 -9.32
N LEU A 13 6.22 25.13 -8.48
CA LEU A 13 6.08 25.04 -7.03
C LEU A 13 5.17 26.16 -6.45
N ALA A 14 5.25 27.36 -6.98
CA ALA A 14 4.39 28.48 -6.57
C ALA A 14 2.93 28.35 -7.08
N ALA A 15 2.72 27.84 -8.30
CA ALA A 15 1.39 27.54 -8.81
C ALA A 15 0.69 26.40 -8.06
N MET A 16 1.47 25.52 -7.42
CA MET A 16 0.99 24.45 -6.53
C MET A 16 0.61 24.94 -5.13
N SER A 17 0.75 26.24 -4.82
CA SER A 17 0.40 26.84 -3.52
C SER A 17 -1.09 27.12 -3.34
N ALA A 18 -1.95 26.89 -4.35
CA ALA A 18 -3.38 26.86 -4.15
C ALA A 18 -3.69 25.79 -3.09
N ARG A 19 -4.25 26.19 -1.95
CA ARG A 19 -4.68 25.28 -0.87
C ARG A 19 -5.63 24.26 -1.50
N ALA A 20 -5.11 23.06 -1.74
CA ALA A 20 -5.93 21.94 -2.15
C ALA A 20 -6.80 21.60 -0.95
N GLN A 21 -8.07 21.84 -1.05
CA GLN A 21 -9.04 21.45 -0.03
C GLN A 21 -9.32 19.95 -0.24
N ILE A 22 -8.39 19.11 0.23
CA ILE A 22 -8.59 17.67 0.30
C ILE A 22 -9.09 17.34 1.70
N GLY A 23 -10.03 16.41 1.82
CA GLY A 23 -10.55 15.95 3.11
C GLY A 23 -11.88 16.60 3.49
N TYR A 24 -12.84 16.70 2.57
CA TYR A 24 -14.21 17.07 2.91
C TYR A 24 -15.13 15.84 2.90
N LYS A 25 -16.14 15.88 3.74
CA LYS A 25 -17.15 14.81 3.83
C LYS A 25 -17.77 14.50 2.46
N GLY A 26 -17.79 13.22 2.09
CA GLY A 26 -18.32 12.73 0.82
C GLY A 26 -17.29 12.65 -0.30
N GLN A 27 -16.07 13.18 -0.11
CA GLN A 27 -14.97 12.99 -1.08
C GLN A 27 -14.58 11.53 -1.18
N VAL A 28 -14.28 11.07 -2.38
CA VAL A 28 -13.79 9.72 -2.65
C VAL A 28 -12.32 9.80 -3.08
N ALA A 29 -11.50 8.90 -2.57
CA ALA A 29 -10.11 8.74 -2.95
C ALA A 29 -9.88 7.36 -3.55
N LEU A 30 -9.15 7.31 -4.67
CA LEU A 30 -8.65 6.09 -5.29
C LEU A 30 -7.12 6.11 -5.22
N GLY A 31 -6.51 5.04 -4.73
CA GLY A 31 -5.06 4.92 -4.60
C GLY A 31 -4.53 3.64 -5.22
N VAL A 32 -3.38 3.75 -5.88
CA VAL A 32 -2.59 2.61 -6.35
C VAL A 32 -1.15 2.77 -5.89
N SER A 33 -0.55 1.70 -5.41
CA SER A 33 0.83 1.73 -4.93
C SER A 33 1.59 0.44 -5.23
N GLY A 34 2.91 0.54 -5.27
CA GLY A 34 3.81 -0.58 -5.43
C GLY A 34 5.02 -0.43 -4.51
N GLY A 35 5.55 -1.55 -4.04
CA GLY A 35 6.64 -1.53 -3.07
C GLY A 35 7.29 -2.88 -2.85
N ILE A 36 8.05 -2.95 -1.79
CA ILE A 36 8.82 -4.12 -1.40
C ILE A 36 8.44 -4.59 0.00
N SER A 37 8.61 -5.88 0.24
CA SER A 37 8.41 -6.53 1.54
C SER A 37 9.75 -6.94 2.15
N ASN A 38 9.82 -6.97 3.49
CA ASN A 38 10.99 -7.44 4.25
C ASN A 38 11.33 -8.92 4.00
N VAL A 39 10.38 -9.69 3.52
CA VAL A 39 10.56 -11.12 3.17
C VAL A 39 11.00 -11.32 1.71
N GLY A 40 11.52 -10.28 1.05
CA GLY A 40 12.11 -10.40 -0.29
C GLY A 40 11.08 -10.48 -1.42
N GLY A 41 10.02 -9.70 -1.37
CA GLY A 41 8.94 -9.71 -2.33
C GLY A 41 8.52 -8.34 -2.86
N PHE A 42 7.64 -8.36 -3.86
CA PHE A 42 6.96 -7.19 -4.40
C PHE A 42 5.53 -7.14 -3.85
N VAL A 43 5.12 -5.94 -3.45
CA VAL A 43 3.74 -5.68 -2.99
C VAL A 43 3.09 -4.66 -3.91
N GLY A 44 1.92 -4.99 -4.41
CA GLY A 44 1.03 -4.07 -5.14
C GLY A 44 -0.25 -3.83 -4.35
N THR A 45 -0.78 -2.61 -4.38
CA THR A 45 -2.03 -2.28 -3.68
C THR A 45 -2.91 -1.40 -4.54
N ALA A 46 -4.21 -1.67 -4.52
CA ALA A 46 -5.25 -0.79 -5.05
C ALA A 46 -6.31 -0.58 -3.97
N ARG A 47 -6.66 0.67 -3.67
CA ARG A 47 -7.60 1.03 -2.60
C ARG A 47 -8.56 2.12 -3.05
N ILE A 48 -9.78 2.05 -2.53
CA ILE A 48 -10.78 3.10 -2.63
C ILE A 48 -11.26 3.45 -1.24
N GLY A 49 -11.46 4.72 -0.95
CA GLY A 49 -11.97 5.18 0.35
C GLY A 49 -12.86 6.38 0.20
N GLY A 50 -13.84 6.49 1.09
CA GLY A 50 -14.74 7.62 1.19
C GLY A 50 -14.54 8.37 2.50
N TYR A 51 -14.49 9.69 2.43
CA TYR A 51 -14.43 10.56 3.61
C TYR A 51 -15.79 10.58 4.31
N LEU A 52 -15.86 10.01 5.51
CA LEU A 52 -17.04 10.09 6.39
C LEU A 52 -17.11 11.46 7.09
N SER A 53 -15.95 12.04 7.36
CA SER A 53 -15.76 13.38 7.90
C SER A 53 -14.46 13.98 7.36
N GLU A 54 -14.09 15.18 7.76
CA GLU A 54 -12.84 15.83 7.36
C GLU A 54 -11.57 15.04 7.70
N HIS A 55 -11.65 14.12 8.66
CA HIS A 55 -10.50 13.35 9.15
C HIS A 55 -10.70 11.83 9.03
N SER A 56 -11.92 11.36 8.85
CA SER A 56 -12.24 9.93 8.91
C SER A 56 -12.54 9.37 7.52
N ILE A 57 -11.82 8.35 7.14
CA ILE A 57 -11.97 7.66 5.86
C ILE A 57 -12.27 6.18 6.13
N LEU A 58 -13.31 5.66 5.51
CA LEU A 58 -13.58 4.24 5.44
C LEU A 58 -13.34 3.77 4.03
N GLY A 59 -12.64 2.65 3.88
CA GLY A 59 -12.30 2.16 2.56
C GLY A 59 -12.15 0.66 2.46
N ALA A 60 -11.97 0.24 1.22
CA ALA A 60 -11.68 -1.14 0.87
C ALA A 60 -10.60 -1.19 -0.21
N GLY A 61 -9.99 -2.35 -0.40
CA GLY A 61 -8.97 -2.50 -1.42
C GLY A 61 -8.49 -3.93 -1.56
N MET A 62 -7.46 -4.08 -2.37
CA MET A 62 -6.78 -5.33 -2.63
C MET A 62 -5.28 -5.13 -2.48
N ILE A 63 -4.63 -6.11 -1.86
CA ILE A 63 -3.18 -6.21 -1.73
C ILE A 63 -2.74 -7.48 -2.44
N LEU A 64 -1.75 -7.33 -3.31
CA LEU A 64 -1.05 -8.41 -3.98
C LEU A 64 0.35 -8.47 -3.43
N ASP A 65 0.71 -9.57 -2.80
CA ASP A 65 2.06 -9.80 -2.29
C ASP A 65 2.64 -11.03 -2.99
N ARG A 66 3.76 -10.85 -3.66
CA ARG A 66 4.51 -11.94 -4.29
C ARG A 66 5.90 -11.99 -3.68
N THR A 67 6.12 -13.04 -2.91
CA THR A 67 7.36 -13.23 -2.14
C THR A 67 8.13 -14.44 -2.64
N ARG A 68 9.45 -14.34 -2.64
CA ARG A 68 10.36 -15.45 -2.90
C ARG A 68 10.93 -15.94 -1.57
N TYR A 69 10.78 -17.22 -1.33
CA TYR A 69 11.41 -17.91 -0.21
C TYR A 69 12.57 -18.77 -0.70
N ASP A 70 13.69 -18.69 0.01
CA ASP A 70 14.83 -19.57 -0.21
C ASP A 70 14.69 -20.79 0.72
N ALA A 71 14.54 -21.96 0.11
CA ALA A 71 14.54 -23.23 0.85
C ALA A 71 15.98 -23.66 1.15
N THR A 72 16.12 -24.57 2.12
CA THR A 72 17.41 -25.15 2.47
C THR A 72 18.08 -25.77 1.23
N GLN A 73 19.39 -25.60 1.05
CA GLN A 73 20.21 -26.12 -0.07
C GLN A 73 20.14 -25.34 -1.42
N GLY A 74 19.85 -24.04 -1.39
CA GLY A 74 19.92 -23.21 -2.62
C GLY A 74 18.73 -23.36 -3.55
N ASP A 75 17.66 -24.02 -3.09
CA ASP A 75 16.39 -24.08 -3.79
C ASP A 75 15.49 -22.89 -3.43
N SER A 76 14.61 -22.45 -4.32
CA SER A 76 13.71 -21.33 -4.08
C SER A 76 12.34 -21.57 -4.69
N PHE A 77 11.31 -20.98 -4.07
CA PHE A 77 9.94 -21.03 -4.54
C PHE A 77 9.25 -19.68 -4.32
N HIS A 78 8.15 -19.46 -5.03
CA HIS A 78 7.37 -18.24 -4.88
C HIS A 78 6.05 -18.51 -4.19
N THR A 79 5.65 -17.55 -3.37
CA THR A 79 4.30 -17.49 -2.82
C THR A 79 3.63 -16.24 -3.33
N SER A 80 2.33 -16.33 -3.59
CA SER A 80 1.49 -15.22 -3.98
C SER A 80 0.31 -15.13 -3.04
N GLN A 81 0.07 -13.95 -2.48
CA GLN A 81 -1.08 -13.68 -1.63
C GLN A 81 -1.97 -12.64 -2.28
N TRP A 82 -3.27 -12.89 -2.22
CA TRP A 82 -4.33 -12.01 -2.67
C TRP A 82 -5.20 -11.68 -1.46
N LEU A 83 -5.10 -10.47 -0.96
CA LEU A 83 -5.75 -10.05 0.26
C LEU A 83 -6.71 -8.91 -0.03
N GLY A 84 -8.01 -9.14 0.16
CA GLY A 84 -8.98 -8.08 0.31
C GLY A 84 -8.77 -7.37 1.65
N VAL A 85 -8.86 -6.07 1.67
CA VAL A 85 -8.72 -5.24 2.87
C VAL A 85 -9.93 -4.34 3.04
N MET A 86 -10.46 -4.27 4.27
CA MET A 86 -11.33 -3.20 4.72
C MET A 86 -10.55 -2.39 5.76
N HIS A 87 -10.52 -1.07 5.62
CA HIS A 87 -9.68 -0.23 6.46
C HIS A 87 -10.39 1.05 6.90
N TYR A 88 -10.03 1.49 8.09
CA TYR A 88 -10.33 2.81 8.61
C TYR A 88 -9.04 3.62 8.68
N GLN A 89 -9.09 4.85 8.23
CA GLN A 89 -7.96 5.76 8.15
C GLN A 89 -8.34 7.08 8.81
N TYR A 90 -7.43 7.64 9.61
CA TYR A 90 -7.61 8.94 10.23
C TYR A 90 -6.61 9.94 9.62
N ALA A 91 -7.10 10.89 8.84
CA ALA A 91 -6.29 11.86 8.11
C ALA A 91 -5.94 13.08 9.00
N ILE A 92 -4.66 13.35 9.16
CA ILE A 92 -4.12 14.50 9.90
C ILE A 92 -3.44 15.43 8.90
N PRO A 93 -4.09 16.54 8.51
CA PRO A 93 -3.51 17.49 7.55
C PRO A 93 -2.40 18.33 8.20
N LEU A 94 -1.23 18.33 7.60
CA LEU A 94 -0.05 19.09 8.00
C LEU A 94 0.43 19.97 6.84
N GLY A 95 -0.35 20.97 6.48
CA GLY A 95 -0.09 21.84 5.34
C GLY A 95 -0.27 21.13 4.01
N ARG A 96 0.83 20.81 3.31
CA ARG A 96 0.80 20.01 2.06
C ARG A 96 0.94 18.52 2.30
N PHE A 97 1.26 18.14 3.52
CA PHE A 97 1.32 16.74 3.91
C PHE A 97 0.03 16.30 4.59
N ILE A 98 -0.34 15.07 4.39
CA ILE A 98 -1.40 14.40 5.14
C ILE A 98 -0.76 13.13 5.72
N VAL A 99 -0.79 13.01 7.04
CA VAL A 99 -0.33 11.79 7.72
C VAL A 99 -1.56 11.03 8.19
N SER A 100 -1.66 9.77 7.80
CA SER A 100 -2.87 9.01 8.03
C SER A 100 -2.58 7.63 8.60
N PRO A 101 -2.60 7.48 9.94
CA PRO A 101 -2.65 6.15 10.55
C PRO A 101 -3.89 5.39 10.08
N THR A 102 -3.68 4.14 9.71
CA THR A 102 -4.68 3.27 9.09
C THR A 102 -4.67 1.91 9.77
N GLY A 103 -5.83 1.44 10.18
CA GLY A 103 -6.05 0.08 10.67
C GLY A 103 -7.02 -0.67 9.76
N GLY A 104 -6.81 -1.96 9.57
CA GLY A 104 -7.68 -2.75 8.69
C GLY A 104 -7.70 -4.24 9.01
N ILE A 105 -8.71 -4.90 8.46
CA ILE A 105 -8.85 -6.35 8.48
C ILE A 105 -8.55 -6.90 7.08
N LEU A 106 -7.94 -8.06 7.04
CA LEU A 106 -7.49 -8.74 5.82
C LEU A 106 -8.17 -10.10 5.69
N LEU A 107 -8.62 -10.40 4.47
CA LEU A 107 -9.18 -11.71 4.13
C LEU A 107 -8.69 -12.07 2.72
N GLY A 108 -8.25 -13.30 2.50
CA GLY A 108 -7.81 -13.68 1.16
C GLY A 108 -7.27 -15.08 1.02
N GLY A 109 -6.47 -15.28 0.00
CA GLY A 109 -5.84 -16.54 -0.32
C GLY A 109 -4.33 -16.43 -0.42
N GLU A 110 -3.66 -17.49 0.01
CA GLU A 110 -2.25 -17.73 -0.17
C GLU A 110 -2.06 -18.90 -1.11
N GLN A 111 -1.27 -18.69 -2.16
CA GLN A 111 -0.92 -19.71 -3.14
C GLN A 111 0.58 -19.92 -3.12
N CYS A 112 0.99 -21.19 -3.07
CA CYS A 112 2.39 -21.56 -3.14
C CYS A 112 2.67 -22.35 -4.42
N ASP A 113 3.81 -22.13 -5.02
CA ASP A 113 4.27 -22.99 -6.11
C ASP A 113 4.39 -24.44 -5.59
N GLN A 114 3.72 -25.37 -6.28
CA GLN A 114 3.76 -26.78 -5.89
C GLN A 114 5.11 -27.46 -6.15
N ARG A 115 5.96 -26.83 -6.93
CA ARG A 115 7.31 -27.29 -7.24
C ARG A 115 8.31 -26.19 -7.01
N SER A 116 9.42 -26.57 -6.39
CA SER A 116 10.56 -25.69 -6.27
C SER A 116 11.26 -25.51 -7.63
N ARG A 117 12.17 -24.54 -7.73
CA ARG A 117 12.96 -24.30 -8.94
C ARG A 117 13.76 -25.54 -9.37
N GLN A 118 14.14 -26.41 -8.46
CA GLN A 118 14.85 -27.68 -8.73
C GLN A 118 13.89 -28.85 -9.03
N GLY A 119 12.58 -28.63 -9.05
CA GLY A 119 11.59 -29.65 -9.36
C GLY A 119 11.08 -30.47 -8.18
N ASN A 120 11.56 -30.20 -6.95
CA ASN A 120 11.09 -30.88 -5.76
C ASN A 120 9.64 -30.53 -5.44
N ILE A 121 8.84 -31.51 -5.05
CA ILE A 121 7.45 -31.31 -4.63
C ILE A 121 7.46 -30.67 -3.24
N LEU A 122 6.78 -29.54 -3.11
CA LEU A 122 6.66 -28.83 -1.85
C LEU A 122 5.38 -29.28 -1.11
N PRO A 123 5.43 -29.46 0.23
CA PRO A 123 4.28 -29.88 1.03
C PRO A 123 3.26 -28.74 1.24
N TYR A 124 3.45 -27.59 0.60
CA TYR A 124 2.62 -26.40 0.76
C TYR A 124 1.51 -26.38 -0.28
N GLY A 125 0.31 -25.97 0.12
CA GLY A 125 -0.86 -25.87 -0.74
C GLY A 125 -1.52 -24.49 -0.64
N ASN A 126 -2.55 -24.32 -1.44
CA ASN A 126 -3.38 -23.12 -1.38
C ASN A 126 -4.17 -23.11 -0.07
N GLN A 127 -4.21 -21.98 0.61
CA GLN A 127 -5.01 -21.84 1.81
C GLN A 127 -5.70 -20.47 1.90
N PHE A 128 -6.77 -20.43 2.67
CA PHE A 128 -7.40 -19.18 3.07
C PHE A 128 -6.64 -18.55 4.22
N VAL A 129 -6.36 -17.26 4.12
CA VAL A 129 -5.64 -16.47 5.12
C VAL A 129 -6.47 -15.27 5.56
N TYR A 130 -6.29 -14.87 6.82
CA TYR A 130 -6.92 -13.68 7.37
C TYR A 130 -6.01 -13.03 8.40
N GLY A 131 -6.22 -11.75 8.65
CA GLY A 131 -5.35 -11.03 9.55
C GLY A 131 -5.73 -9.58 9.75
N LEU A 132 -4.77 -8.84 10.29
CA LEU A 132 -4.87 -7.41 10.60
C LEU A 132 -3.81 -6.63 9.83
N MET A 133 -4.10 -5.38 9.55
CA MET A 133 -3.19 -4.44 8.90
C MET A 133 -3.08 -3.19 9.75
N LEU A 134 -1.85 -2.75 9.96
CA LEU A 134 -1.51 -1.41 10.43
C LEU A 134 -0.67 -0.74 9.37
N GLN A 135 -1.00 0.50 9.04
CA GLN A 135 -0.32 1.27 7.99
C GLN A 135 -0.30 2.74 8.41
N CYS A 136 0.69 3.48 7.95
CA CYS A 136 0.74 4.92 8.10
C CYS A 136 0.99 5.54 6.71
N ASP A 137 -0.02 6.17 6.14
CA ASP A 137 0.15 6.87 4.87
C ASP A 137 0.73 8.25 5.13
N VAL A 138 1.81 8.57 4.43
CA VAL A 138 2.37 9.92 4.38
C VAL A 138 2.19 10.43 2.96
N GLU A 139 1.27 11.36 2.78
CA GLU A 139 0.87 11.87 1.47
C GLU A 139 1.42 13.28 1.27
N TYR A 140 1.92 13.56 0.07
CA TYR A 140 2.26 14.88 -0.40
C TYR A 140 1.28 15.31 -1.48
N VAL A 141 0.49 16.35 -1.20
CA VAL A 141 -0.56 16.85 -2.08
C VAL A 141 0.06 17.70 -3.19
N LEU A 142 -0.07 17.23 -4.43
CA LEU A 142 0.44 17.88 -5.63
C LEU A 142 -0.52 18.97 -6.17
N GLY A 143 -1.82 18.85 -5.89
CA GLY A 143 -2.84 19.76 -6.39
C GLY A 143 -4.22 19.39 -5.86
N ARG A 144 -5.28 19.78 -6.58
CA ARG A 144 -6.66 19.56 -6.12
C ARG A 144 -7.07 18.08 -6.05
N HIS A 145 -6.49 17.26 -6.92
CA HIS A 145 -6.94 15.87 -7.12
C HIS A 145 -5.84 14.83 -6.91
N TRP A 146 -4.58 15.21 -6.86
CA TRP A 146 -3.47 14.26 -6.87
C TRP A 146 -2.60 14.37 -5.63
N ALA A 147 -2.21 13.24 -5.10
CA ALA A 147 -1.17 13.13 -4.08
C ALA A 147 -0.24 11.96 -4.39
N ILE A 148 1.02 12.10 -3.97
CA ILE A 148 1.97 10.99 -3.88
C ILE A 148 1.96 10.50 -2.44
N ALA A 149 1.93 9.19 -2.24
CA ALA A 149 1.88 8.58 -0.92
C ALA A 149 3.08 7.66 -0.69
N LEU A 150 3.66 7.72 0.49
CA LEU A 150 4.55 6.72 1.06
C LEU A 150 3.75 5.91 2.08
N GLU A 151 3.75 4.58 1.97
CA GLU A 151 2.87 3.68 2.68
C GLU A 151 3.65 2.58 3.40
N PRO A 152 4.34 2.88 4.54
CA PRO A 152 4.84 1.83 5.42
C PRO A 152 3.67 1.04 6.03
N ARG A 153 3.77 -0.28 5.98
CA ARG A 153 2.71 -1.20 6.38
C ARG A 153 3.27 -2.37 7.16
N MET A 154 2.55 -2.75 8.19
CA MET A 154 2.69 -4.01 8.90
C MET A 154 1.43 -4.85 8.71
N THR A 155 1.59 -6.07 8.27
CA THR A 155 0.52 -7.06 8.12
C THR A 155 0.76 -8.19 9.11
N TYR A 156 -0.26 -8.54 9.90
CA TYR A 156 -0.25 -9.69 10.80
C TYR A 156 -1.28 -10.71 10.33
N LEU A 157 -0.81 -11.85 9.81
CA LEU A 157 -1.65 -12.94 9.35
C LEU A 157 -1.82 -13.97 10.47
N ILE A 158 -3.04 -14.19 10.90
CA ILE A 158 -3.37 -15.12 12.00
C ILE A 158 -3.23 -16.57 11.52
N LYS A 159 -3.62 -16.83 10.26
CA LYS A 159 -3.51 -18.14 9.63
C LYS A 159 -2.71 -18.00 8.34
N THR A 160 -1.48 -18.49 8.35
CA THR A 160 -0.57 -18.55 7.19
C THR A 160 0.36 -19.75 7.35
N GLN A 161 0.93 -20.25 6.25
CA GLN A 161 1.96 -21.31 6.26
C GLN A 161 3.37 -20.74 6.41
N PHE A 162 3.51 -19.42 6.30
CA PHE A 162 4.79 -18.70 6.30
C PHE A 162 4.83 -17.67 7.41
N ASP A 163 5.51 -16.55 7.17
CA ASP A 163 5.67 -15.48 8.18
C ASP A 163 4.34 -14.82 8.54
N ASN A 164 4.01 -14.87 9.82
CA ASN A 164 2.82 -14.21 10.37
C ASN A 164 2.91 -12.69 10.32
N VAL A 165 4.12 -12.12 10.46
CA VAL A 165 4.37 -10.68 10.44
C VAL A 165 5.13 -10.31 9.18
N ARG A 166 4.57 -9.40 8.39
CA ARG A 166 5.22 -8.86 7.21
C ARG A 166 5.26 -7.34 7.28
N LEU A 167 6.44 -6.80 7.04
CA LEU A 167 6.65 -5.37 6.90
C LEU A 167 6.83 -5.04 5.42
N SER A 168 6.19 -4.00 4.94
CA SER A 168 6.34 -3.53 3.57
C SER A 168 6.38 -2.01 3.53
N ALA A 169 7.03 -1.48 2.51
CA ALA A 169 7.02 -0.06 2.21
C ALA A 169 6.68 0.10 0.72
N SER A 170 5.68 0.91 0.44
CA SER A 170 5.18 1.17 -0.92
C SER A 170 5.14 2.66 -1.21
N VAL A 171 5.31 3.01 -2.47
CA VAL A 171 5.08 4.35 -2.98
C VAL A 171 3.92 4.29 -3.96
N GLY A 172 3.04 5.25 -3.88
CA GLY A 172 1.82 5.26 -4.68
C GLY A 172 1.35 6.63 -5.08
N VAL A 173 0.28 6.63 -5.83
CA VAL A 173 -0.44 7.82 -6.27
C VAL A 173 -1.88 7.69 -5.82
N LYS A 174 -2.43 8.78 -5.29
CA LYS A 174 -3.85 8.90 -4.93
C LYS A 174 -4.53 9.97 -5.77
N TYR A 175 -5.74 9.67 -6.18
CA TYR A 175 -6.63 10.61 -6.86
C TYR A 175 -7.87 10.86 -6.02
N TYR A 176 -8.22 12.13 -5.87
CA TYR A 176 -9.37 12.62 -5.10
C TYR A 176 -10.44 13.18 -6.05
N PHE A 177 -11.64 12.63 -5.96
CA PHE A 177 -12.78 13.01 -6.78
C PHE A 177 -13.55 14.17 -6.17
#